data_4b51595c9cf53d06820e2fa3015544f0
#
_entry.id   4b51595c9cf53d06820e2fa3015544f0
#
_cell.length_a   1.000
_cell.length_b   1.000
_cell.length_c   1.000
_cell.angle_alpha   90.00
_cell.angle_beta   90.00
_cell.angle_gamma   90.00
#
_symmetry.space_group_name_H-M   'P 1'
#
loop_
_entity.id
_entity.type
_entity.pdbx_description
1 polymer ?
#
loop_
_entity_poly.entity_id
_entity_poly.type
_entity_poly.pdbx_seq_one_letter_code
_entity_poly.pdbx_strand_id
1 'polypeptide(L)'
;MPTIDLGEFLERLQRSDLLTRDDLDALAAEIDPVRDAVQVEPLGRKLVRRGQLTGWQLQMLLSGRETFQLGNYRLLDLLGRGGMGTVFKAEHVMMGRVVAVKVMAKRLVKSPKHVARFQQEIQAAG
;
A
#
# COMPACT_ATOMS: atom_id res chain seq x y z
N MET A 1 -7.75 -11.31 15.41
CA MET A 1 -7.39 -10.11 14.66
C MET A 1 -8.27 -8.96 15.07
N PRO A 2 -7.67 -7.87 15.54
CA PRO A 2 -8.48 -6.71 15.85
C PRO A 2 -9.13 -6.20 14.56
N THR A 3 -10.43 -6.04 14.62
CA THR A 3 -11.20 -5.51 13.50
C THR A 3 -11.24 -4.01 13.65
N ILE A 4 -10.79 -3.29 12.65
CA ILE A 4 -10.90 -1.82 12.65
C ILE A 4 -12.30 -1.43 12.20
N ASP A 5 -12.78 -0.29 12.69
CA ASP A 5 -14.06 0.22 12.25
C ASP A 5 -13.92 0.99 10.93
N LEU A 6 -15.06 1.33 10.34
CA LEU A 6 -15.10 2.02 9.06
C LEU A 6 -14.40 3.36 9.10
N GLY A 7 -14.61 4.14 10.17
CA GLY A 7 -13.99 5.45 10.31
C GLY A 7 -12.47 5.36 10.33
N GLU A 8 -11.94 4.41 11.09
CA GLU A 8 -10.51 4.20 11.16
C GLU A 8 -9.93 3.75 9.83
N PHE A 9 -10.63 2.85 9.14
CA PHE A 9 -10.21 2.39 7.82
C PHE A 9 -10.14 3.55 6.82
N LEU A 10 -11.15 4.40 6.81
CA LEU A 10 -11.18 5.57 5.92
C LEU A 10 -10.08 6.56 6.24
N GLU A 11 -9.77 6.76 7.52
CA GLU A 11 -8.66 7.61 7.93
C GLU A 11 -7.32 7.05 7.44
N ARG A 12 -7.12 5.74 7.57
CA ARG A 12 -5.89 5.10 7.07
C ARG A 12 -5.77 5.21 5.57
N LEU A 13 -6.87 5.02 4.85
CA LEU A 13 -6.89 5.20 3.40
C LEU A 13 -6.46 6.62 3.02
N GLN A 14 -6.99 7.60 3.70
CA GLN A 14 -6.67 9.00 3.42
C GLN A 14 -5.19 9.28 3.67
N ARG A 15 -4.64 8.79 4.79
CA ARG A 15 -3.23 8.99 5.14
C ARG A 15 -2.28 8.23 4.24
N SER A 16 -2.73 7.12 3.67
CA SER A 16 -1.89 6.25 2.86
C SER A 16 -1.53 6.85 1.50
N ASP A 17 -2.30 7.81 1.03
CA ASP A 17 -2.14 8.41 -0.30
C ASP A 17 -2.29 7.40 -1.45
N LEU A 18 -2.95 6.26 -1.20
CA LEU A 18 -3.17 5.24 -2.22
C LEU A 18 -4.28 5.62 -3.19
N LEU A 19 -5.26 6.39 -2.73
CA LEU A 19 -6.37 6.86 -3.54
C LEU A 19 -6.24 8.36 -3.77
N THR A 20 -6.70 8.83 -4.94
CA THR A 20 -6.77 10.26 -5.21
C THR A 20 -7.87 10.90 -4.38
N ARG A 21 -7.83 12.21 -4.26
CA ARG A 21 -8.89 12.94 -3.55
C ARG A 21 -10.25 12.68 -4.17
N ASP A 22 -10.32 12.66 -5.48
CA ASP A 22 -11.57 12.39 -6.21
C ASP A 22 -12.08 10.98 -5.91
N ASP A 23 -11.18 10.00 -5.87
CA ASP A 23 -11.55 8.62 -5.52
C ASP A 23 -12.06 8.52 -4.10
N LEU A 24 -11.44 9.23 -3.16
CA LEU A 24 -11.90 9.27 -1.77
C LEU A 24 -13.27 9.92 -1.63
N ASP A 25 -13.49 11.01 -2.34
CA ASP A 25 -14.78 11.71 -2.32
C ASP A 25 -15.89 10.84 -2.93
N ALA A 26 -15.59 10.14 -4.04
CA ALA A 26 -16.54 9.23 -4.66
C ALA A 26 -16.86 8.06 -3.72
N LEU A 27 -15.86 7.54 -3.04
CA LEU A 27 -16.05 6.45 -2.07
C LEU A 27 -16.94 6.91 -0.92
N ALA A 28 -16.67 8.09 -0.37
CA ALA A 28 -17.47 8.65 0.71
C ALA A 28 -18.93 8.81 0.32
N ALA A 29 -19.20 9.17 -0.94
CA ALA A 29 -20.56 9.32 -1.45
C ALA A 29 -21.28 7.98 -1.58
N GLU A 30 -20.55 6.88 -1.79
CA GLU A 30 -21.12 5.54 -1.90
C GLU A 30 -21.42 4.90 -0.56
N ILE A 31 -20.79 5.34 0.51
CA ILE A 31 -20.88 4.72 1.82
C ILE A 31 -22.11 5.23 2.57
N ASP A 32 -22.89 4.28 3.09
CA ASP A 32 -23.94 4.55 4.07
C ASP A 32 -23.38 4.28 5.45
N PRO A 33 -23.18 5.32 6.29
CA PRO A 33 -22.54 5.12 7.59
C PRO A 33 -23.27 4.13 8.50
N VAL A 34 -24.57 3.99 8.36
CA VAL A 34 -25.36 3.06 9.18
C VAL A 34 -25.24 1.64 8.63
N ARG A 35 -25.47 1.48 7.33
CA ARG A 35 -25.44 0.16 6.70
C ARG A 35 -24.04 -0.44 6.66
N ASP A 36 -23.05 0.38 6.37
CA ASP A 36 -21.69 -0.08 6.08
C ASP A 36 -20.74 0.00 7.27
N ALA A 37 -21.24 0.38 8.45
CA ALA A 37 -20.40 0.64 9.62
C ALA A 37 -19.50 -0.55 10.02
N VAL A 38 -19.94 -1.78 9.76
CA VAL A 38 -19.19 -2.99 10.09
C VAL A 38 -18.70 -3.73 8.84
N GLN A 39 -18.78 -3.11 7.67
CA GLN A 39 -18.51 -3.75 6.38
C GLN A 39 -17.15 -3.34 5.81
N VAL A 40 -16.11 -3.34 6.66
CA VAL A 40 -14.78 -2.88 6.24
C VAL A 40 -14.16 -3.82 5.22
N GLU A 41 -14.16 -5.13 5.49
CA GLU A 41 -13.55 -6.09 4.57
C GLU A 41 -14.23 -6.15 3.21
N PRO A 42 -15.57 -6.21 3.11
CA PRO A 42 -16.23 -6.15 1.81
C PRO A 42 -15.93 -4.88 1.04
N LEU A 43 -15.85 -3.74 1.72
CA LEU A 43 -15.48 -2.47 1.11
C LEU A 43 -14.06 -2.53 0.57
N GLY A 44 -13.13 -3.03 1.37
CA GLY A 44 -11.73 -3.19 0.95
C GLY A 44 -11.59 -4.07 -0.28
N ARG A 45 -12.28 -5.21 -0.29
CA ARG A 45 -12.26 -6.11 -1.46
C ARG A 45 -12.85 -5.46 -2.70
N LYS A 46 -13.85 -4.61 -2.54
CA LYS A 46 -14.41 -3.84 -3.65
C LYS A 46 -13.37 -2.90 -4.26
N LEU A 47 -12.59 -2.24 -3.41
CA LEU A 47 -11.51 -1.37 -3.87
C LEU A 47 -10.43 -2.15 -4.62
N VAL A 48 -10.12 -3.37 -4.16
CA VAL A 48 -9.17 -4.24 -4.85
C VAL A 48 -9.73 -4.64 -6.23
N ARG A 49 -10.98 -5.03 -6.31
CA ARG A 49 -11.60 -5.39 -7.59
C ARG A 49 -11.62 -4.23 -8.58
N ARG A 50 -11.75 -3.02 -8.08
CA ARG A 50 -11.73 -1.80 -8.92
C ARG A 50 -10.32 -1.39 -9.34
N GLY A 51 -9.30 -2.07 -8.83
CA GLY A 51 -7.91 -1.72 -9.10
C GLY A 51 -7.39 -0.50 -8.34
N GLN A 52 -8.12 -0.05 -7.33
CA GLN A 52 -7.72 1.10 -6.50
C GLN A 52 -6.76 0.72 -5.39
N LEU A 53 -6.76 -0.54 -4.99
CA LEU A 53 -5.81 -1.11 -4.03
C LEU A 53 -5.34 -2.46 -4.55
N THR A 54 -4.14 -2.85 -4.15
CA THR A 54 -3.73 -4.25 -4.30
C THR A 54 -4.18 -5.03 -3.07
N GLY A 55 -4.24 -6.35 -3.20
CA GLY A 55 -4.60 -7.21 -2.06
C GLY A 55 -3.63 -7.03 -0.89
N TRP A 56 -2.34 -6.91 -1.19
CA TRP A 56 -1.33 -6.67 -0.16
C TRP A 56 -1.55 -5.33 0.55
N GLN A 57 -1.83 -4.27 -0.23
CA GLN A 57 -2.11 -2.95 0.35
C GLN A 57 -3.30 -3.00 1.29
N LEU A 58 -4.36 -3.70 0.91
CA LEU A 58 -5.54 -3.86 1.78
C LEU A 58 -5.16 -4.55 3.09
N GLN A 59 -4.41 -5.66 3.00
CA GLN A 59 -3.99 -6.38 4.20
C GLN A 59 -3.15 -5.50 5.12
N MET A 60 -2.27 -4.69 4.55
CA MET A 60 -1.42 -3.80 5.33
C MET A 60 -2.22 -2.69 6.00
N LEU A 61 -3.20 -2.12 5.29
CA LEU A 61 -4.10 -1.13 5.88
C LEU A 61 -4.86 -1.71 7.06
N LEU A 62 -5.38 -2.91 6.89
CA LEU A 62 -6.13 -3.59 7.96
C LEU A 62 -5.26 -3.92 9.16
N SER A 63 -3.97 -4.17 8.94
CA SER A 63 -3.03 -4.48 10.02
C SER A 63 -2.40 -3.24 10.67
N GLY A 64 -2.69 -2.05 10.17
CA GLY A 64 -2.25 -0.80 10.78
C GLY A 64 -1.23 0.00 10.01
N ARG A 65 -0.75 -0.50 8.87
CA ARG A 65 0.20 0.25 8.05
C ARG A 65 -0.52 1.35 7.30
N GLU A 66 0.01 2.56 7.36
CA GLU A 66 -0.57 3.73 6.69
C GLU A 66 0.35 4.34 5.65
N THR A 67 1.62 3.90 5.58
CA THR A 67 2.62 4.50 4.70
C THR A 67 3.05 3.49 3.65
N PHE A 68 2.89 3.86 2.39
CA PHE A 68 3.25 3.01 1.26
C PHE A 68 4.23 3.70 0.31
N GLN A 69 4.69 4.89 0.68
CA GLN A 69 5.61 5.67 -0.14
C GLN A 69 7.04 5.43 0.35
N LEU A 70 7.92 5.12 -0.57
CA LEU A 70 9.35 4.98 -0.31
C LEU A 70 10.09 5.82 -1.35
N GLY A 71 10.47 7.05 -0.98
CA GLY A 71 11.01 8.00 -1.94
C GLY A 71 9.97 8.30 -3.01
N ASN A 72 10.34 8.09 -4.27
CA ASN A 72 9.45 8.32 -5.40
C ASN A 72 8.66 7.06 -5.81
N TYR A 73 8.64 6.05 -4.94
CA TYR A 73 8.01 4.77 -5.25
C TYR A 73 6.83 4.50 -4.33
N ARG A 74 5.75 4.02 -4.92
CA ARG A 74 4.59 3.54 -4.17
C ARG A 74 4.66 2.02 -4.10
N LEU A 75 4.67 1.47 -2.89
CA LEU A 75 4.74 0.03 -2.68
C LEU A 75 3.41 -0.61 -3.07
N LEU A 76 3.45 -1.58 -3.98
CA LEU A 76 2.27 -2.26 -4.50
C LEU A 76 2.08 -3.64 -3.89
N ASP A 77 3.18 -4.36 -3.68
CA ASP A 77 3.10 -5.74 -3.24
C ASP A 77 4.42 -6.18 -2.62
N LEU A 78 4.36 -7.24 -1.83
CA LEU A 78 5.53 -7.89 -1.26
C LEU A 78 5.94 -9.03 -2.18
N LEU A 79 7.17 -8.99 -2.69
CA LEU A 79 7.69 -10.04 -3.55
C LEU A 79 8.49 -11.08 -2.77
N GLY A 80 9.20 -10.66 -1.73
CA GLY A 80 9.98 -11.60 -0.94
C GLY A 80 10.53 -10.96 0.31
N ARG A 81 10.85 -11.80 1.29
CA ARG A 81 11.44 -11.38 2.55
C ARG A 81 12.49 -12.39 2.96
N GLY A 82 13.64 -11.91 3.38
CA GLY A 82 14.73 -12.77 3.84
C GLY A 82 15.57 -12.08 4.87
N GLY A 83 16.65 -12.75 5.29
CA GLY A 83 17.56 -12.22 6.29
C GLY A 83 18.26 -10.93 5.88
N MET A 84 18.41 -10.69 4.58
CA MET A 84 19.11 -9.52 4.06
C MET A 84 18.19 -8.33 3.79
N GLY A 85 16.88 -8.52 3.85
CA GLY A 85 15.93 -7.45 3.60
C GLY A 85 14.65 -7.92 2.97
N THR A 86 13.92 -6.97 2.42
CA THR A 86 12.60 -7.21 1.84
C THR A 86 12.55 -6.66 0.42
N VAL A 87 11.96 -7.40 -0.50
CA VAL A 87 11.78 -6.99 -1.88
C VAL A 87 10.32 -6.69 -2.12
N PHE A 88 10.05 -5.50 -2.61
CA PHE A 88 8.70 -5.03 -2.92
C PHE A 88 8.55 -4.82 -4.41
N LYS A 89 7.35 -5.06 -4.91
CA LYS A 89 6.92 -4.53 -6.19
C LYS A 89 6.45 -3.11 -5.94
N ALA A 90 6.94 -2.16 -6.73
CA ALA A 90 6.64 -0.75 -6.52
C ALA A 90 6.44 -0.04 -7.86
N GLU A 91 5.75 1.08 -7.82
CA GLU A 91 5.53 1.93 -9.00
C GLU A 91 6.17 3.28 -8.76
N HIS A 92 6.95 3.75 -9.74
CA HIS A 92 7.47 5.11 -9.69
C HIS A 92 6.31 6.07 -9.92
N VAL A 93 6.05 6.93 -8.93
CA VAL A 93 4.83 7.75 -8.92
C VAL A 93 4.76 8.76 -10.07
N MET A 94 5.91 9.21 -10.58
CA MET A 94 5.95 10.18 -11.66
C MET A 94 6.05 9.54 -13.03
N MET A 95 6.74 8.41 -13.13
CA MET A 95 7.02 7.77 -14.43
C MET A 95 6.09 6.60 -14.72
N GLY A 96 5.35 6.13 -13.74
CA GLY A 96 4.43 5.01 -13.91
C GLY A 96 5.10 3.66 -14.12
N ARG A 97 6.41 3.56 -13.91
CA ARG A 97 7.13 2.31 -14.11
C ARG A 97 7.02 1.43 -12.89
N VAL A 98 6.81 0.14 -13.14
CA VAL A 98 6.77 -0.89 -12.09
C VAL A 98 8.16 -1.51 -11.98
N VAL A 99 8.71 -1.52 -10.77
CA VAL A 99 10.05 -2.00 -10.48
C VAL A 99 10.04 -2.90 -9.25
N ALA A 100 11.11 -3.65 -9.06
CA ALA A 100 11.37 -4.34 -7.79
C ALA A 100 12.30 -3.45 -6.97
N VAL A 101 11.92 -3.18 -5.73
CA VAL A 101 12.72 -2.38 -4.80
C VAL A 101 13.11 -3.26 -3.63
N LYS A 102 14.41 -3.39 -3.41
CA LYS A 102 14.93 -4.13 -2.26
C LYS A 102 15.28 -3.15 -1.15
N VAL A 103 14.70 -3.38 0.02
CA VAL A 103 15.00 -2.60 1.21
C VAL A 103 15.86 -3.47 2.12
N MET A 104 17.10 -3.02 2.36
CA MET A 104 18.04 -3.77 3.20
C MET A 104 17.60 -3.72 4.65
N ALA A 105 17.80 -4.83 5.35
CA ALA A 105 17.56 -4.86 6.78
C ALA A 105 18.44 -3.84 7.49
N LYS A 106 17.89 -3.13 8.47
CA LYS A 106 18.62 -2.06 9.18
C LYS A 106 19.94 -2.53 9.78
N ARG A 107 20.00 -3.77 10.25
CA ARG A 107 21.23 -4.34 10.85
C ARG A 107 22.37 -4.48 9.86
N LEU A 108 22.09 -4.47 8.57
CA LEU A 108 23.10 -4.59 7.51
C LEU A 108 23.62 -3.24 7.04
N VAL A 109 23.03 -2.16 7.54
CA VAL A 109 23.39 -0.80 7.16
C VAL A 109 24.10 -0.16 8.36
N LYS A 110 25.35 0.24 8.17
CA LYS A 110 26.15 0.83 9.24
C LYS A 110 25.70 2.24 9.63
N SER A 111 25.00 2.91 8.74
CA SER A 111 24.49 4.26 8.99
C SER A 111 23.07 4.35 8.51
N PRO A 112 22.15 4.89 9.34
CA PRO A 112 20.75 5.06 8.90
C PRO A 112 20.60 5.97 7.69
N LYS A 113 21.62 6.79 7.39
CA LYS A 113 21.60 7.67 6.22
C LYS A 113 21.86 6.95 4.91
N HIS A 114 22.37 5.73 4.99
CA HIS A 114 22.77 4.95 3.82
C HIS A 114 21.90 3.71 3.68
N VAL A 115 20.60 3.89 3.61
CA VAL A 115 19.70 2.77 3.31
C VAL A 115 19.97 2.38 1.86
N ALA A 116 20.68 1.28 1.67
CA ALA A 116 20.95 0.78 0.33
C ALA A 116 19.65 0.32 -0.31
N ARG A 117 19.36 0.85 -1.48
CA ARG A 117 18.22 0.45 -2.27
C ARG A 117 18.72 -0.18 -3.55
N PHE A 118 18.20 -1.34 -3.84
CA PHE A 118 18.47 -2.01 -5.09
C PHE A 118 17.18 -2.02 -5.90
N GLN A 119 17.24 -1.49 -7.13
CA GLN A 119 16.08 -1.40 -7.99
C GLN A 119 16.32 -2.20 -9.25
N GLN A 120 15.32 -2.96 -9.63
CA GLN A 120 15.34 -3.67 -10.89
C GLN A 120 13.98 -3.49 -11.56
N GLU A 121 13.99 -2.99 -12.80
CA GLU A 121 12.77 -2.81 -13.54
C GLU A 121 12.13 -4.17 -13.83
N ILE A 122 10.83 -4.28 -13.53
CA ILE A 122 10.06 -5.46 -13.83
C ILE A 122 9.40 -5.23 -15.17
N GLN A 123 9.74 -6.07 -16.15
CA GLN A 123 9.03 -6.02 -17.42
C GLN A 123 7.60 -6.46 -17.18
N ALA A 124 6.67 -5.59 -17.58
CA ALA A 124 5.27 -5.94 -17.51
C ALA A 124 5.04 -7.13 -18.45
N ALA A 125 4.79 -8.29 -17.88
CA ALA A 125 4.34 -9.42 -18.66
C ALA A 125 2.98 -9.05 -19.20
N GLY A 126 2.95 -8.87 -20.45
CA GLY A 126 1.84 -8.53 -21.32
C GLY A 126 0.47 -8.44 -20.78
#